data_131dfb201442051eaeb921367d9a8163
#
_entry.id   131dfb201442051eaeb921367d9a8163
#
_cell.length_a   1.000
_cell.length_b   1.000
_cell.length_c   1.000
_cell.angle_alpha   90.00
_cell.angle_beta   90.00
_cell.angle_gamma   90.00
#
_symmetry.space_group_name_H-M   'P 1'
#
loop_
_entity.id
_entity.type
_entity.pdbx_description
1 polymer ?
#
loop_
_entity_poly.entity_id
_entity_poly.type
_entity_poly.pdbx_seq_one_letter_code
_entity_poly.pdbx_strand_id
1 'polypeptide(L)'
;VVLFHLSGGAVDMIDGIADAAEERGFALTMIKKRAGEKMTLADAARRMSQLPVDGMIFNLRQMVDDFDTFEAPKDLKTVIITPMEHPTCSTVSDDQEGGARMACEYFLNHGHKNVYFVSGKKESLSSQCRMKGWRAALEARGIEPPEPLQGDWNADSGYAAGLVLADKPDCTAVLAANDCMANGVIITVLRSFGASK
;
A
#
# COMPACT_ATOMS: atom_id res chain seq x y z
N VAL A 1 -17.72 -8.99 9.01
CA VAL A 1 -17.99 -7.94 8.01
C VAL A 1 -16.72 -7.15 7.76
N VAL A 2 -16.40 -6.92 6.53
CA VAL A 2 -15.16 -6.25 6.13
C VAL A 2 -15.50 -5.06 5.23
N LEU A 3 -14.90 -3.90 5.49
CA LEU A 3 -15.04 -2.71 4.66
C LEU A 3 -13.84 -2.58 3.71
N PHE A 4 -14.07 -2.66 2.38
CA PHE A 4 -13.00 -2.60 1.39
C PHE A 4 -13.15 -1.47 0.39
N HIS A 5 -11.97 -0.99 -0.04
CA HIS A 5 -11.81 -0.33 -1.32
C HIS A 5 -10.95 -1.24 -2.20
N LEU A 6 -11.56 -1.86 -3.23
CA LEU A 6 -10.87 -2.79 -4.12
C LEU A 6 -9.87 -2.04 -5.03
N SER A 7 -8.60 -2.35 -4.92
CA SER A 7 -7.59 -2.10 -5.93
C SER A 7 -6.68 -3.33 -5.98
N GLY A 8 -5.96 -3.54 -7.09
CA GLY A 8 -5.11 -4.71 -7.26
C GLY A 8 -4.27 -5.05 -6.03
N GLY A 9 -4.09 -6.32 -5.71
CA GLY A 9 -3.39 -6.83 -4.53
C GLY A 9 -4.26 -7.02 -3.26
N ALA A 10 -5.55 -6.65 -3.29
CA ALA A 10 -6.44 -6.88 -2.15
C ALA A 10 -7.15 -8.25 -2.21
N VAL A 11 -7.10 -8.94 -3.32
CA VAL A 11 -7.83 -10.21 -3.53
C VAL A 11 -7.28 -11.29 -2.61
N ASP A 12 -5.98 -11.51 -2.60
CA ASP A 12 -5.34 -12.55 -1.77
C ASP A 12 -5.59 -12.30 -0.26
N MET A 13 -5.61 -11.04 0.15
CA MET A 13 -5.94 -10.68 1.53
C MET A 13 -7.41 -10.97 1.86
N ILE A 14 -8.32 -10.71 0.93
CA ILE A 14 -9.76 -11.01 1.11
C ILE A 14 -9.97 -12.51 1.19
N ASP A 15 -9.34 -13.27 0.31
CA ASP A 15 -9.41 -14.72 0.30
C ASP A 15 -8.88 -15.30 1.62
N GLY A 16 -7.71 -14.83 2.09
CA GLY A 16 -7.17 -15.25 3.38
C GLY A 16 -8.06 -14.89 4.57
N ILE A 17 -8.76 -13.74 4.54
CA ILE A 17 -9.75 -13.39 5.58
C ILE A 17 -10.98 -14.30 5.47
N ALA A 18 -11.45 -14.59 4.26
CA ALA A 18 -12.59 -15.46 4.05
C ALA A 18 -12.32 -16.89 4.54
N ASP A 19 -11.17 -17.44 4.17
CA ASP A 19 -10.72 -18.77 4.62
C ASP A 19 -10.62 -18.84 6.15
N ALA A 20 -9.97 -17.85 6.76
CA ALA A 20 -9.84 -17.79 8.21
C ALA A 20 -11.16 -17.60 8.95
N ALA A 21 -12.14 -16.94 8.34
CA ALA A 21 -13.49 -16.81 8.88
C ALA A 21 -14.25 -18.14 8.78
N GLU A 22 -14.20 -18.81 7.62
CA GLU A 22 -14.85 -20.09 7.37
C GLU A 22 -14.33 -21.17 8.32
N GLU A 23 -13.01 -21.30 8.50
CA GLU A 23 -12.37 -22.23 9.45
C GLU A 23 -12.90 -22.07 10.88
N ARG A 24 -13.39 -20.89 11.25
CA ARG A 24 -13.92 -20.55 12.58
C ARG A 24 -15.45 -20.53 12.63
N GLY A 25 -16.11 -20.94 11.56
CA GLY A 25 -17.57 -20.99 11.47
C GLY A 25 -18.24 -19.63 11.29
N PHE A 26 -17.50 -18.61 10.81
CA PHE A 26 -18.05 -17.27 10.50
C PHE A 26 -18.27 -17.11 9.00
N ALA A 27 -19.34 -16.40 8.64
CA ALA A 27 -19.56 -15.93 7.27
C ALA A 27 -18.98 -14.52 7.10
N LEU A 28 -18.33 -14.25 5.94
CA LEU A 28 -17.81 -12.95 5.60
C LEU A 28 -18.84 -12.16 4.77
N THR A 29 -19.19 -10.96 5.24
CA THR A 29 -20.00 -9.99 4.49
C THR A 29 -19.16 -8.74 4.20
N MET A 30 -19.17 -8.27 2.96
CA MET A 30 -18.39 -7.09 2.57
C MET A 30 -19.28 -5.87 2.35
N ILE A 31 -18.85 -4.73 2.90
CA ILE A 31 -19.40 -3.42 2.59
C ILE A 31 -18.34 -2.61 1.87
N LYS A 32 -18.62 -2.21 0.63
CA LYS A 32 -17.72 -1.38 -0.18
C LYS A 32 -18.08 0.09 -0.01
N LYS A 33 -17.07 0.91 0.25
CA LYS A 33 -17.18 2.37 0.14
C LYS A 33 -17.36 2.76 -1.33
N ARG A 34 -18.29 3.67 -1.62
CA ARG A 34 -18.45 4.22 -2.98
C ARG A 34 -17.29 5.15 -3.33
N ALA A 35 -16.95 5.23 -4.61
CA ALA A 35 -15.94 6.17 -5.08
C ALA A 35 -16.38 7.61 -4.74
N GLY A 36 -15.46 8.41 -4.17
CA GLY A 36 -15.74 9.80 -3.75
C GLY A 36 -16.52 9.94 -2.45
N GLU A 37 -17.03 8.87 -1.85
CA GLU A 37 -17.71 8.94 -0.56
C GLU A 37 -16.69 9.24 0.56
N LYS A 38 -16.95 10.29 1.35
CA LYS A 38 -16.26 10.49 2.61
C LYS A 38 -16.96 9.64 3.66
N MET A 39 -16.25 8.70 4.25
CA MET A 39 -16.80 7.81 5.26
C MET A 39 -15.81 7.74 6.42
N THR A 40 -16.30 7.98 7.61
CA THR A 40 -15.58 7.82 8.88
C THR A 40 -15.66 6.36 9.35
N LEU A 41 -14.83 5.97 10.32
CA LEU A 41 -14.95 4.67 10.99
C LEU A 41 -16.29 4.54 11.72
N ALA A 42 -16.76 5.62 12.36
CA ALA A 42 -18.05 5.65 13.03
C ALA A 42 -19.21 5.44 12.05
N ASP A 43 -19.18 6.05 10.84
CA ASP A 43 -20.21 5.84 9.84
C ASP A 43 -20.21 4.39 9.33
N ALA A 44 -19.03 3.84 9.09
CA ALA A 44 -18.88 2.46 8.67
C ALA A 44 -19.36 1.49 9.76
N ALA A 45 -18.97 1.71 11.01
CA ALA A 45 -19.43 0.90 12.16
C ALA A 45 -20.95 0.93 12.29
N ARG A 46 -21.58 2.10 12.17
CA ARG A 46 -23.03 2.25 12.22
C ARG A 46 -23.73 1.47 11.11
N ARG A 47 -23.19 1.49 9.88
CA ARG A 47 -23.75 0.70 8.77
C ARG A 47 -23.60 -0.81 9.02
N MET A 48 -22.48 -1.24 9.56
CA MET A 48 -22.22 -2.66 9.87
C MET A 48 -23.10 -3.16 11.02
N SER A 49 -23.33 -2.35 12.05
CA SER A 49 -24.17 -2.69 13.20
C SER A 49 -25.65 -2.86 12.84
N GLN A 50 -26.06 -2.48 11.63
CA GLN A 50 -27.39 -2.78 11.11
C GLN A 50 -27.56 -4.21 10.59
N LEU A 51 -26.45 -4.94 10.49
CA LEU A 51 -26.42 -6.33 10.08
C LEU A 51 -26.19 -7.23 11.30
N PRO A 52 -26.68 -8.47 11.29
CA PRO A 52 -26.39 -9.46 12.32
C PRO A 52 -24.92 -9.93 12.19
N VAL A 53 -23.99 -9.21 12.83
CA VAL A 53 -22.54 -9.50 12.73
C VAL A 53 -21.93 -9.64 14.12
N ASP A 54 -20.94 -10.51 14.26
CA ASP A 54 -20.22 -10.80 15.50
C ASP A 54 -18.94 -9.95 15.63
N GLY A 55 -18.46 -9.38 14.52
CA GLY A 55 -17.27 -8.55 14.51
C GLY A 55 -17.10 -7.76 13.22
N MET A 56 -16.15 -6.82 13.25
CA MET A 56 -15.85 -5.90 12.16
C MET A 56 -14.36 -5.90 11.84
N ILE A 57 -14.04 -5.87 10.55
CA ILE A 57 -12.69 -5.65 10.06
C ILE A 57 -12.71 -4.44 9.13
N PHE A 58 -11.95 -3.40 9.47
CA PHE A 58 -11.77 -2.23 8.64
C PHE A 58 -10.45 -2.33 7.88
N ASN A 59 -10.46 -2.16 6.56
CA ASN A 59 -9.24 -2.04 5.76
C ASN A 59 -9.01 -0.57 5.40
N LEU A 60 -8.12 0.09 6.12
CA LEU A 60 -7.78 1.49 5.92
C LEU A 60 -6.56 1.63 5.02
N ARG A 61 -6.78 2.21 3.86
CA ARG A 61 -5.72 2.53 2.89
C ARG A 61 -5.28 3.99 2.95
N GLN A 62 -6.08 4.83 3.56
CA GLN A 62 -5.87 6.26 3.78
C GLN A 62 -6.35 6.60 5.17
N MET A 63 -5.79 7.65 5.76
CA MET A 63 -6.31 8.15 7.03
C MET A 63 -7.75 8.66 6.88
N VAL A 64 -8.49 8.52 7.93
CA VAL A 64 -9.87 9.03 8.08
C VAL A 64 -9.91 10.00 9.25
N ASP A 65 -10.84 10.95 9.19
CA ASP A 65 -10.87 12.10 10.10
C ASP A 65 -11.08 11.71 11.57
N ASP A 66 -11.72 10.57 11.82
CA ASP A 66 -12.03 10.08 13.16
C ASP A 66 -11.12 8.94 13.63
N PHE A 67 -9.97 8.70 12.98
CA PHE A 67 -9.10 7.56 13.32
C PHE A 67 -8.72 7.52 14.79
N ASP A 68 -8.20 8.63 15.33
CA ASP A 68 -7.70 8.69 16.72
C ASP A 68 -8.81 8.76 17.77
N THR A 69 -10.01 9.14 17.36
CA THR A 69 -11.18 9.34 18.26
C THR A 69 -12.23 8.25 18.14
N PHE A 70 -12.08 7.34 17.19
CA PHE A 70 -13.03 6.26 17.00
C PHE A 70 -13.01 5.28 18.17
N GLU A 71 -14.19 5.00 18.70
CA GLU A 71 -14.42 3.94 19.68
C GLU A 71 -15.31 2.86 19.05
N ALA A 72 -14.80 1.63 19.06
CA ALA A 72 -15.57 0.51 18.55
C ALA A 72 -16.79 0.22 19.43
N PRO A 73 -17.93 -0.20 18.84
CA PRO A 73 -19.07 -0.66 19.62
C PRO A 73 -18.65 -1.79 20.59
N LYS A 74 -19.07 -1.69 21.86
CA LYS A 74 -18.62 -2.59 22.93
C LYS A 74 -18.92 -4.06 22.67
N ASP A 75 -19.99 -4.33 21.94
CA ASP A 75 -20.48 -5.69 21.67
C ASP A 75 -19.88 -6.28 20.38
N LEU A 76 -19.07 -5.53 19.62
CA LEU A 76 -18.51 -5.96 18.37
C LEU A 76 -16.97 -5.93 18.41
N LYS A 77 -16.37 -7.12 18.26
CA LYS A 77 -14.91 -7.21 18.11
C LYS A 77 -14.47 -6.50 16.85
N THR A 78 -13.52 -5.59 16.99
CA THR A 78 -13.07 -4.73 15.89
C THR A 78 -11.58 -4.84 15.68
N VAL A 79 -11.19 -5.05 14.41
CA VAL A 79 -9.80 -5.05 13.96
C VAL A 79 -9.66 -4.07 12.80
N ILE A 80 -8.58 -3.30 12.79
CA ILE A 80 -8.26 -2.37 11.72
C ILE A 80 -7.00 -2.85 10.99
N ILE A 81 -7.11 -3.10 9.69
CA ILE A 81 -5.96 -3.39 8.83
C ILE A 81 -5.36 -2.05 8.40
N THR A 82 -4.24 -1.69 8.99
CA THR A 82 -3.56 -0.41 8.79
C THR A 82 -2.13 -0.48 9.33
N PRO A 83 -1.15 0.21 8.71
CA PRO A 83 0.19 0.32 9.28
C PRO A 83 0.29 1.30 10.47
N MET A 84 -0.82 1.90 10.87
CA MET A 84 -0.88 2.86 11.99
C MET A 84 -1.38 2.16 13.25
N GLU A 85 -0.82 2.52 14.41
CA GLU A 85 -1.36 2.12 15.71
C GLU A 85 -2.65 2.89 16.01
N HIS A 86 -3.64 2.21 16.58
CA HIS A 86 -4.91 2.82 17.00
C HIS A 86 -5.02 2.79 18.54
N PRO A 87 -5.53 3.87 19.19
CA PRO A 87 -5.54 3.95 20.64
C PRO A 87 -6.33 2.84 21.36
N THR A 88 -7.40 2.34 20.76
CA THR A 88 -8.35 1.44 21.43
C THR A 88 -8.67 0.16 20.62
N CYS A 89 -8.42 0.13 19.32
CA CYS A 89 -8.68 -1.03 18.48
C CYS A 89 -7.40 -1.83 18.19
N SER A 90 -7.53 -3.13 18.06
CA SER A 90 -6.44 -3.96 17.54
C SER A 90 -6.14 -3.60 16.09
N THR A 91 -4.86 -3.45 15.76
CA THR A 91 -4.40 -3.20 14.39
C THR A 91 -3.56 -4.36 13.88
N VAL A 92 -3.59 -4.58 12.58
CA VAL A 92 -2.75 -5.57 11.90
C VAL A 92 -2.28 -4.99 10.56
N SER A 93 -1.04 -5.23 10.20
CA SER A 93 -0.44 -4.82 8.92
C SER A 93 0.72 -5.72 8.57
N ASP A 94 1.01 -5.81 7.28
CA ASP A 94 2.32 -6.20 6.78
C ASP A 94 3.34 -5.07 7.02
N ASP A 95 4.61 -5.44 7.17
CA ASP A 95 5.71 -4.49 7.38
C ASP A 95 6.10 -3.79 6.05
N GLN A 96 5.30 -2.79 5.69
CA GLN A 96 5.48 -2.01 4.46
C GLN A 96 6.81 -1.26 4.43
N GLU A 97 7.24 -0.72 5.57
CA GLU A 97 8.49 0.03 5.70
C GLU A 97 9.69 -0.90 5.62
N GLY A 98 9.68 -1.99 6.39
CA GLY A 98 10.75 -2.98 6.39
C GLY A 98 10.91 -3.68 5.05
N GLY A 99 9.82 -4.04 4.39
CA GLY A 99 9.86 -4.64 3.06
C GLY A 99 10.49 -3.73 2.01
N ALA A 100 10.14 -2.45 1.98
CA ALA A 100 10.72 -1.49 1.04
C ALA A 100 12.18 -1.19 1.37
N ARG A 101 12.54 -1.11 2.67
CA ARG A 101 13.93 -0.98 3.10
C ARG A 101 14.77 -2.15 2.63
N MET A 102 14.31 -3.38 2.87
CA MET A 102 15.00 -4.60 2.47
C MET A 102 15.21 -4.67 0.95
N ALA A 103 14.19 -4.30 0.17
CA ALA A 103 14.30 -4.26 -1.29
C ALA A 103 15.32 -3.21 -1.77
N CYS A 104 15.34 -2.03 -1.17
CA CYS A 104 16.33 -1.01 -1.49
C CYS A 104 17.76 -1.45 -1.09
N GLU A 105 17.94 -2.02 0.10
CA GLU A 105 19.21 -2.57 0.58
C GLU A 105 19.73 -3.68 -0.35
N TYR A 106 18.84 -4.50 -0.91
CA TYR A 106 19.21 -5.52 -1.90
C TYR A 106 19.93 -4.90 -3.10
N PHE A 107 19.38 -3.86 -3.71
CA PHE A 107 20.03 -3.16 -4.82
C PHE A 107 21.38 -2.54 -4.40
N LEU A 108 21.43 -1.87 -3.25
CA LEU A 108 22.67 -1.25 -2.75
C LEU A 108 23.76 -2.30 -2.49
N ASN A 109 23.40 -3.49 -1.98
CA ASN A 109 24.33 -4.59 -1.74
C ASN A 109 24.84 -5.22 -3.05
N HIS A 110 24.11 -5.05 -4.16
CA HIS A 110 24.53 -5.50 -5.50
C HIS A 110 25.28 -4.43 -6.29
N GLY A 111 25.73 -3.36 -5.63
CA GLY A 111 26.64 -2.37 -6.20
C GLY A 111 25.95 -1.19 -6.89
N HIS A 112 24.63 -1.09 -6.84
CA HIS A 112 23.93 0.12 -7.28
C HIS A 112 24.26 1.27 -6.33
N LYS A 113 24.70 2.40 -6.89
CA LYS A 113 25.09 3.58 -6.11
C LYS A 113 23.91 4.45 -5.72
N ASN A 114 22.79 4.25 -6.41
CA ASN A 114 21.54 4.97 -6.19
C ASN A 114 20.36 4.06 -6.57
N VAL A 115 19.23 4.24 -5.89
CA VAL A 115 17.98 3.52 -6.16
C VAL A 115 16.87 4.56 -6.29
N TYR A 116 16.33 4.72 -7.48
CA TYR A 116 15.18 5.59 -7.69
C TYR A 116 13.88 4.93 -7.21
N PHE A 117 12.90 5.75 -6.82
CA PHE A 117 11.62 5.24 -6.29
C PHE A 117 10.44 5.75 -7.09
N VAL A 118 9.56 4.83 -7.50
CA VAL A 118 8.25 5.16 -8.06
C VAL A 118 7.20 4.89 -7.00
N SER A 119 6.66 5.95 -6.40
CA SER A 119 5.69 5.87 -5.31
C SER A 119 4.30 5.50 -5.80
N GLY A 120 3.44 5.00 -4.92
CA GLY A 120 2.00 4.93 -5.14
C GLY A 120 1.32 6.29 -4.89
N LYS A 121 -0.01 6.30 -4.79
CA LYS A 121 -0.77 7.53 -4.50
C LYS A 121 -0.31 8.19 -3.20
N LYS A 122 -0.20 9.51 -3.21
CA LYS A 122 0.33 10.31 -2.10
C LYS A 122 -0.42 10.08 -0.78
N GLU A 123 -1.73 9.95 -0.85
CA GLU A 123 -2.61 9.74 0.30
C GLU A 123 -2.63 8.29 0.82
N SER A 124 -1.98 7.36 0.12
CA SER A 124 -1.93 5.95 0.53
C SER A 124 -0.93 5.71 1.66
N LEU A 125 -1.40 5.16 2.77
CA LEU A 125 -0.57 4.80 3.93
C LEU A 125 0.54 3.82 3.54
N SER A 126 0.23 2.78 2.77
CA SER A 126 1.24 1.82 2.29
C SER A 126 2.31 2.49 1.43
N SER A 127 1.94 3.47 0.57
CA SER A 127 2.91 4.22 -0.24
C SER A 127 3.84 5.06 0.62
N GLN A 128 3.30 5.73 1.63
CA GLN A 128 4.09 6.54 2.57
C GLN A 128 5.07 5.67 3.38
N CYS A 129 4.62 4.53 3.88
CA CYS A 129 5.49 3.60 4.62
C CYS A 129 6.60 3.02 3.73
N ARG A 130 6.28 2.59 2.49
CA ARG A 130 7.29 2.09 1.54
C ARG A 130 8.31 3.17 1.19
N MET A 131 7.87 4.40 0.96
CA MET A 131 8.75 5.53 0.71
C MET A 131 9.67 5.81 1.90
N LYS A 132 9.16 5.72 3.12
CA LYS A 132 9.96 5.89 4.35
C LYS A 132 11.05 4.81 4.46
N GLY A 133 10.71 3.53 4.21
CA GLY A 133 11.68 2.44 4.22
C GLY A 133 12.77 2.58 3.15
N TRP A 134 12.39 2.98 1.93
CA TRP A 134 13.33 3.28 0.85
C TRP A 134 14.29 4.42 1.22
N ARG A 135 13.78 5.55 1.75
CA ARG A 135 14.62 6.68 2.20
C ARG A 135 15.60 6.25 3.29
N ALA A 136 15.10 5.55 4.31
CA ALA A 136 15.93 5.09 5.42
C ALA A 136 17.08 4.18 4.97
N ALA A 137 16.88 3.33 3.95
CA ALA A 137 17.93 2.49 3.40
C ALA A 137 19.05 3.29 2.72
N LEU A 138 18.71 4.34 1.96
CA LEU A 138 19.68 5.23 1.31
C LEU A 138 20.44 6.08 2.35
N GLU A 139 19.72 6.73 3.25
CA GLU A 139 20.26 7.58 4.30
C GLU A 139 21.23 6.81 5.22
N ALA A 140 20.94 5.55 5.54
CA ALA A 140 21.83 4.67 6.30
C ALA A 140 23.17 4.40 5.60
N ARG A 141 23.25 4.62 4.28
CA ARG A 141 24.48 4.54 3.48
C ARG A 141 25.11 5.90 3.18
N GLY A 142 24.59 6.99 3.75
CA GLY A 142 25.01 8.34 3.47
C GLY A 142 24.67 8.82 2.05
N ILE A 143 23.68 8.21 1.42
CA ILE A 143 23.18 8.56 0.09
C ILE A 143 21.99 9.48 0.24
N GLU A 144 22.04 10.67 -0.37
CA GLU A 144 20.89 11.57 -0.45
C GLU A 144 19.79 10.93 -1.33
N PRO A 145 18.58 10.68 -0.79
CA PRO A 145 17.51 10.07 -1.57
C PRO A 145 17.07 10.98 -2.73
N PRO A 146 17.04 10.48 -3.97
CA PRO A 146 16.50 11.25 -5.10
C PRO A 146 15.02 11.60 -4.87
N GLU A 147 14.53 12.66 -5.55
CA GLU A 147 13.10 12.96 -5.52
C GLU A 147 12.30 11.78 -6.11
N PRO A 148 11.34 11.21 -5.37
CA PRO A 148 10.55 10.10 -5.84
C PRO A 148 9.60 10.52 -6.95
N LEU A 149 9.38 9.65 -7.94
CA LEU A 149 8.38 9.87 -8.96
C LEU A 149 7.01 9.41 -8.46
N GLN A 150 6.01 10.26 -8.65
CA GLN A 150 4.65 9.98 -8.22
C GLN A 150 3.95 9.03 -9.21
N GLY A 151 3.49 7.90 -8.73
CA GLY A 151 2.59 6.98 -9.43
C GLY A 151 1.19 6.94 -8.83
N ASP A 152 0.38 6.01 -9.33
CA ASP A 152 -1.04 5.86 -8.95
C ASP A 152 -1.48 4.40 -8.78
N TRP A 153 -0.53 3.47 -8.70
CA TRP A 153 -0.67 2.01 -8.63
C TRP A 153 -0.90 1.31 -9.98
N ASN A 154 -1.08 2.05 -11.10
CA ASN A 154 -1.30 1.47 -12.42
C ASN A 154 -0.02 1.44 -13.26
N ALA A 155 0.03 0.53 -14.23
CA ALA A 155 1.18 0.36 -15.11
C ALA A 155 1.48 1.62 -15.96
N ASP A 156 0.46 2.37 -16.34
CA ASP A 156 0.62 3.61 -17.12
C ASP A 156 1.43 4.67 -16.36
N SER A 157 1.20 4.80 -15.05
CA SER A 157 2.00 5.71 -14.22
C SER A 157 3.45 5.23 -14.05
N GLY A 158 3.65 3.91 -13.98
CA GLY A 158 4.98 3.30 -14.01
C GLY A 158 5.70 3.54 -15.34
N TYR A 159 4.99 3.41 -16.46
CA TYR A 159 5.52 3.71 -17.79
C TYR A 159 5.95 5.18 -17.91
N ALA A 160 5.10 6.11 -17.46
CA ALA A 160 5.43 7.54 -17.48
C ALA A 160 6.66 7.85 -16.60
N ALA A 161 6.76 7.25 -15.41
CA ALA A 161 7.93 7.35 -14.55
C ALA A 161 9.19 6.77 -15.22
N GLY A 162 9.05 5.62 -15.89
CA GLY A 162 10.13 4.98 -16.65
C GLY A 162 10.70 5.86 -17.74
N LEU A 163 9.88 6.62 -18.48
CA LEU A 163 10.34 7.59 -19.48
C LEU A 163 11.23 8.67 -18.85
N VAL A 164 10.83 9.19 -17.69
CA VAL A 164 11.65 10.18 -16.96
C VAL A 164 12.97 9.59 -16.46
N LEU A 165 12.92 8.34 -15.98
CA LEU A 165 14.10 7.65 -15.44
C LEU A 165 15.08 7.21 -16.54
N ALA A 166 14.60 6.90 -17.73
CA ALA A 166 15.45 6.52 -18.86
C ALA A 166 16.43 7.63 -19.28
N ASP A 167 16.08 8.89 -19.04
CA ASP A 167 16.92 10.05 -19.34
C ASP A 167 17.93 10.39 -18.22
N LYS A 168 17.91 9.62 -17.10
CA LYS A 168 18.84 9.83 -15.98
C LYS A 168 20.04 8.88 -16.09
N PRO A 169 21.26 9.40 -16.35
CA PRO A 169 22.43 8.57 -16.62
C PRO A 169 22.92 7.78 -15.39
N ASP A 170 22.54 8.20 -14.19
CA ASP A 170 22.87 7.56 -12.91
C ASP A 170 21.77 6.58 -12.45
N CYS A 171 20.67 6.45 -13.19
CA CYS A 171 19.59 5.53 -12.85
C CYS A 171 19.95 4.10 -13.29
N THR A 172 20.41 3.31 -12.35
CA THR A 172 20.76 1.89 -12.58
C THR A 172 19.84 0.92 -11.82
N ALA A 173 19.04 1.41 -10.88
CA ALA A 173 18.05 0.65 -10.15
C ALA A 173 16.80 1.49 -9.87
N VAL A 174 15.64 0.85 -9.97
CA VAL A 174 14.35 1.46 -9.68
C VAL A 174 13.56 0.52 -8.77
N LEU A 175 13.12 1.04 -7.63
CA LEU A 175 12.16 0.39 -6.76
C LEU A 175 10.78 0.99 -7.03
N ALA A 176 9.86 0.20 -7.56
CA ALA A 176 8.48 0.60 -7.73
C ALA A 176 7.64 0.14 -6.53
N ALA A 177 6.69 0.96 -6.10
CA ALA A 177 5.89 0.66 -4.93
C ALA A 177 4.89 -0.51 -5.15
N ASN A 178 4.66 -0.99 -6.37
CA ASN A 178 3.99 -2.25 -6.68
C ASN A 178 4.42 -2.83 -8.04
N ASP A 179 4.03 -4.09 -8.31
CA ASP A 179 4.38 -4.82 -9.52
C ASP A 179 3.77 -4.22 -10.80
N CYS A 180 2.55 -3.66 -10.71
CA CYS A 180 1.93 -3.02 -11.86
C CYS A 180 2.76 -1.85 -12.37
N MET A 181 3.22 -0.97 -11.47
CA MET A 181 4.10 0.15 -11.85
C MET A 181 5.49 -0.36 -12.26
N ALA A 182 6.03 -1.40 -11.60
CA ALA A 182 7.28 -2.02 -12.01
C ALA A 182 7.22 -2.53 -13.46
N ASN A 183 6.14 -3.20 -13.85
CA ASN A 183 5.90 -3.63 -15.21
C ASN A 183 5.88 -2.44 -16.20
N GLY A 184 5.26 -1.33 -15.82
CA GLY A 184 5.27 -0.10 -16.62
C GLY A 184 6.69 0.42 -16.86
N VAL A 185 7.51 0.49 -15.82
CA VAL A 185 8.94 0.88 -15.92
C VAL A 185 9.71 -0.06 -16.83
N ILE A 186 9.56 -1.39 -16.67
CA ILE A 186 10.24 -2.42 -17.48
C ILE A 186 9.92 -2.24 -18.96
N ILE A 187 8.65 -2.01 -19.32
CA ILE A 187 8.23 -1.81 -20.71
C ILE A 187 8.95 -0.60 -21.33
N THR A 188 9.13 0.48 -20.56
CA THR A 188 9.87 1.66 -21.02
C THR A 188 11.33 1.33 -21.32
N VAL A 189 11.99 0.66 -20.39
CA VAL A 189 13.40 0.28 -20.50
C VAL A 189 13.61 -0.61 -21.74
N LEU A 190 12.77 -1.64 -21.92
CA LEU A 190 12.85 -2.54 -23.07
C LEU A 190 12.67 -1.81 -24.41
N ARG A 191 11.78 -0.82 -24.48
CA ARG A 191 11.58 -0.02 -25.70
C ARG A 191 12.78 0.86 -26.00
N SER A 192 13.38 1.47 -24.98
CA SER A 192 14.57 2.31 -25.15
C SER A 192 15.77 1.52 -25.69
N PHE A 193 15.97 0.29 -25.22
CA PHE A 193 17.02 -0.59 -25.73
C PHE A 193 16.68 -1.22 -27.10
N GLY A 194 15.40 -1.45 -27.41
CA GLY A 194 14.95 -2.01 -28.68
C GLY A 194 14.97 -1.03 -29.86
N ALA A 195 14.94 0.28 -29.59
CA ALA A 195 14.98 1.33 -30.60
C ALA A 195 16.43 1.68 -31.08
N SER A 196 17.44 1.08 -30.41
CA SER A 196 18.88 1.32 -30.74
C SER A 196 19.50 0.26 -31.67
N LYS A 197 18.67 -0.48 -32.43
CA LYS A 197 19.14 -1.44 -33.46
C LYS A 197 18.70 -1.01 -34.84
#